data_36c7997fbbbcf33f621d3f394c1d816f
#
_entry.id   36c7997fbbbcf33f621d3f394c1d816f
#
_cell.length_a   1.000
_cell.length_b   1.000
_cell.length_c   1.000
_cell.angle_alpha   90.00
_cell.angle_beta   90.00
_cell.angle_gamma   90.00
#
_symmetry.space_group_name_H-M   'P 1'
#
loop_
_entity.id
_entity.type
_entity.pdbx_description
1 polymer ?
#
loop_
_entity_poly.entity_id
_entity_poly.type
_entity_poly.pdbx_seq_one_letter_code
_entity_poly.pdbx_strand_id
1 'polypeptide(L)'
;PGVPLAKYTVLAFHPELLNRTQLGKNISRYEFFDYTSNEALHLSAAEVNIFRDVLSMIKQELQHPIDRHSRELIVSNIELLLNYCLRFYDRQFITREEINHSVVKKFTSLLDEYIARKAEHEGLPTVAYFADKCCYSTKYFGELVKTETGRTAKSMINDRLLSAAR
;
A
#
# COMPACT_ATOMS: atom_id res chain seq x y z
N PRO A 1 -13.24 -32.65 -12.20
CA PRO A 1 -13.75 -31.48 -11.51
C PRO A 1 -12.85 -30.30 -11.82
N GLY A 2 -13.35 -29.42 -12.73
CA GLY A 2 -12.59 -28.27 -13.17
C GLY A 2 -12.47 -27.26 -12.05
N VAL A 3 -11.27 -26.73 -11.82
CA VAL A 3 -11.03 -25.58 -10.96
C VAL A 3 -11.85 -24.40 -11.52
N PRO A 4 -12.74 -23.75 -10.73
CA PRO A 4 -13.50 -22.64 -11.24
C PRO A 4 -12.52 -21.54 -11.68
N LEU A 5 -12.60 -21.13 -12.95
CA LEU A 5 -11.84 -20.00 -13.47
C LEU A 5 -12.17 -18.78 -12.63
N ALA A 6 -11.18 -18.25 -11.94
CA ALA A 6 -11.33 -17.04 -11.16
C ALA A 6 -11.76 -15.89 -12.09
N LYS A 7 -12.93 -15.30 -11.83
CA LYS A 7 -13.37 -14.12 -12.55
C LYS A 7 -12.61 -12.90 -12.00
N TYR A 8 -11.86 -12.25 -12.87
CA TYR A 8 -11.15 -11.01 -12.51
C TYR A 8 -11.54 -9.87 -13.44
N THR A 9 -11.42 -8.66 -12.96
CA THR A 9 -11.58 -7.43 -13.72
C THR A 9 -10.27 -6.68 -13.69
N VAL A 10 -9.80 -6.21 -14.83
CA VAL A 10 -8.58 -5.40 -14.96
C VAL A 10 -8.98 -4.00 -15.39
N LEU A 11 -8.51 -3.00 -14.64
CA LEU A 11 -8.52 -1.60 -15.05
C LEU A 11 -7.11 -1.24 -15.52
N ALA A 12 -6.96 -0.98 -16.79
CA ALA A 12 -5.70 -0.57 -17.39
C ALA A 12 -5.91 0.76 -18.13
N PHE A 13 -4.97 1.68 -18.00
CA PHE A 13 -4.99 2.96 -18.72
C PHE A 13 -3.58 3.40 -19.08
N HIS A 14 -3.47 4.14 -20.18
CA HIS A 14 -2.18 4.69 -20.60
C HIS A 14 -1.81 5.90 -19.73
N PRO A 15 -0.53 6.10 -19.36
CA PRO A 15 -0.11 7.23 -18.53
C PRO A 15 -0.48 8.61 -19.10
N GLU A 16 -0.57 8.74 -20.43
CA GLU A 16 -0.99 9.97 -21.09
C GLU A 16 -2.41 10.42 -20.71
N LEU A 17 -3.28 9.49 -20.30
CA LEU A 17 -4.61 9.83 -19.79
C LEU A 17 -4.52 10.78 -18.60
N LEU A 18 -3.48 10.64 -17.78
CA LEU A 18 -3.28 11.43 -16.57
C LEU A 18 -2.50 12.74 -16.80
N ASN A 19 -1.95 12.97 -18.02
CA ASN A 19 -1.19 14.18 -18.32
C ASN A 19 -2.02 15.44 -18.05
N ARG A 20 -1.43 16.41 -17.35
CA ARG A 20 -2.05 17.69 -16.98
C ARG A 20 -3.31 17.57 -16.09
N THR A 21 -3.55 16.42 -15.48
CA THR A 21 -4.61 16.23 -14.49
C THR A 21 -4.08 16.35 -13.07
N GLN A 22 -4.97 16.59 -12.11
CA GLN A 22 -4.58 16.60 -10.68
C GLN A 22 -4.16 15.21 -10.22
N LEU A 23 -4.84 14.17 -10.69
CA LEU A 23 -4.47 12.79 -10.40
C LEU A 23 -3.03 12.48 -10.87
N GLY A 24 -2.67 12.89 -12.09
CA GLY A 24 -1.31 12.68 -12.62
C GLY A 24 -0.22 13.36 -11.78
N LYS A 25 -0.51 14.55 -11.22
CA LYS A 25 0.43 15.25 -10.32
C LYS A 25 0.60 14.53 -8.98
N ASN A 26 -0.44 13.86 -8.52
CA ASN A 26 -0.52 13.24 -7.20
C ASN A 26 -0.44 11.71 -7.22
N ILE A 27 -0.11 11.10 -8.36
CA ILE A 27 -0.13 9.63 -8.50
C ILE A 27 0.81 8.93 -7.51
N SER A 28 1.93 9.56 -7.16
CA SER A 28 2.88 9.05 -6.16
C SER A 28 2.31 8.95 -4.74
N ARG A 29 1.16 9.58 -4.46
CA ARG A 29 0.45 9.46 -3.19
C ARG A 29 -0.12 8.06 -2.96
N TYR A 30 -0.36 7.33 -4.03
CA TYR A 30 -0.94 5.98 -3.98
C TYR A 30 0.17 4.94 -3.87
N GLU A 31 0.77 4.84 -2.68
CA GLU A 31 1.93 3.99 -2.39
C GLU A 31 1.67 2.50 -2.56
N PHE A 32 0.40 2.08 -2.52
CA PHE A 32 -0.01 0.68 -2.72
C PHE A 32 0.28 0.12 -4.12
N PHE A 33 0.62 0.95 -5.09
CA PHE A 33 1.13 0.47 -6.38
C PHE A 33 2.49 -0.24 -6.26
N ASP A 34 3.24 0.01 -5.20
CA ASP A 34 4.51 -0.64 -4.91
C ASP A 34 4.38 -1.83 -3.94
N TYR A 35 3.16 -2.19 -3.54
CA TYR A 35 2.90 -3.32 -2.65
C TYR A 35 3.03 -4.64 -3.40
N THR A 36 3.43 -5.68 -2.68
CA THR A 36 3.56 -7.04 -3.22
C THR A 36 2.23 -7.79 -3.14
N SER A 37 2.12 -8.91 -3.85
CA SER A 37 0.86 -9.67 -3.94
C SER A 37 0.33 -10.18 -2.59
N ASN A 38 1.21 -10.44 -1.62
CA ASN A 38 0.82 -10.83 -0.26
C ASN A 38 0.31 -9.65 0.59
N GLU A 39 0.46 -8.42 0.10
CA GLU A 39 -0.02 -7.19 0.71
C GLU A 39 -1.34 -6.71 0.07
N ALA A 40 -1.98 -7.57 -0.70
CA ALA A 40 -3.20 -7.24 -1.43
C ALA A 40 -4.32 -6.73 -0.51
N LEU A 41 -5.10 -5.80 -1.05
CA LEU A 41 -6.27 -5.27 -0.37
C LEU A 41 -7.40 -6.32 -0.33
N HIS A 42 -7.86 -6.64 0.86
CA HIS A 42 -9.00 -7.51 1.07
C HIS A 42 -10.27 -6.68 1.26
N LEU A 43 -11.21 -6.85 0.36
CA LEU A 43 -12.46 -6.10 0.33
C LEU A 43 -13.58 -6.87 1.02
N SER A 44 -14.39 -6.18 1.82
CA SER A 44 -15.69 -6.67 2.27
C SER A 44 -16.70 -6.69 1.11
N ALA A 45 -17.83 -7.38 1.29
CA ALA A 45 -18.88 -7.42 0.27
C ALA A 45 -19.43 -6.01 -0.09
N ALA A 46 -19.55 -5.12 0.91
CA ALA A 46 -19.98 -3.73 0.69
C ALA A 46 -18.94 -2.95 -0.13
N GLU A 47 -17.65 -3.10 0.18
CA GLU A 47 -16.56 -2.45 -0.53
C GLU A 47 -16.44 -2.94 -1.99
N VAL A 48 -16.66 -4.24 -2.23
CA VAL A 48 -16.74 -4.80 -3.59
C VAL A 48 -17.85 -4.13 -4.40
N ASN A 49 -19.00 -3.83 -3.81
CA ASN A 49 -20.08 -3.14 -4.51
C ASN A 49 -19.66 -1.70 -4.89
N ILE A 50 -19.00 -0.97 -4.01
CA ILE A 50 -18.45 0.36 -4.33
C ILE A 50 -17.52 0.30 -5.54
N PHE A 51 -16.61 -0.69 -5.57
CA PHE A 51 -15.70 -0.88 -6.71
C PHE A 51 -16.46 -1.18 -8.01
N ARG A 52 -17.49 -2.04 -7.95
CA ARG A 52 -18.33 -2.34 -9.12
C ARG A 52 -19.04 -1.10 -9.66
N ASP A 53 -19.58 -0.28 -8.78
CA ASP A 53 -20.30 0.93 -9.17
C ASP A 53 -19.36 1.91 -9.88
N VAL A 54 -18.19 2.19 -9.32
CA VAL A 54 -17.20 3.08 -9.94
C VAL A 54 -16.68 2.52 -11.27
N LEU A 55 -16.38 1.22 -11.33
CA LEU A 55 -15.95 0.58 -12.58
C LEU A 55 -17.07 0.57 -13.64
N SER A 56 -18.34 0.47 -13.20
CA SER A 56 -19.49 0.58 -14.10
C SER A 56 -19.61 1.98 -14.69
N MET A 57 -19.37 3.04 -13.91
CA MET A 57 -19.34 4.43 -14.40
C MET A 57 -18.26 4.63 -15.47
N ILE A 58 -17.06 4.12 -15.24
CA ILE A 58 -15.97 4.17 -16.24
C ILE A 58 -16.39 3.42 -17.50
N LYS A 59 -16.97 2.23 -17.36
CA LYS A 59 -17.41 1.41 -18.49
C LYS A 59 -18.53 2.09 -19.30
N GLN A 60 -19.48 2.72 -18.63
CA GLN A 60 -20.54 3.48 -19.28
C GLN A 60 -19.98 4.63 -20.10
N GLU A 61 -19.05 5.41 -19.53
CA GLU A 61 -18.43 6.53 -20.24
C GLU A 61 -17.67 6.06 -21.49
N LEU A 62 -16.98 4.92 -21.42
CA LEU A 62 -16.27 4.32 -22.56
C LEU A 62 -17.22 3.80 -23.67
N GLN A 63 -18.52 3.59 -23.35
CA GLN A 63 -19.53 3.15 -24.30
C GLN A 63 -20.28 4.31 -24.97
N HIS A 64 -20.18 5.52 -24.41
CA HIS A 64 -20.72 6.73 -25.01
C HIS A 64 -19.81 7.28 -26.11
N PRO A 65 -20.34 8.06 -27.06
CA PRO A 65 -19.50 8.83 -27.98
C PRO A 65 -18.57 9.76 -27.19
N ILE A 66 -17.27 9.67 -27.47
CA ILE A 66 -16.26 10.47 -26.77
C ILE A 66 -16.49 11.96 -27.07
N ASP A 67 -16.59 12.76 -26.02
CA ASP A 67 -16.72 14.20 -26.07
C ASP A 67 -15.62 14.90 -25.24
N ARG A 68 -15.71 16.23 -25.14
CA ARG A 68 -14.73 17.05 -24.41
C ARG A 68 -14.69 16.76 -22.90
N HIS A 69 -15.71 16.12 -22.32
CA HIS A 69 -15.83 15.85 -20.89
C HIS A 69 -15.46 14.41 -20.53
N SER A 70 -15.48 13.49 -21.51
CA SER A 70 -15.24 12.07 -21.29
C SER A 70 -13.92 11.77 -20.55
N ARG A 71 -12.85 12.47 -20.94
CA ARG A 71 -11.55 12.31 -20.28
C ARG A 71 -11.60 12.69 -18.80
N GLU A 72 -12.23 13.83 -18.48
CA GLU A 72 -12.33 14.32 -17.11
C GLU A 72 -13.19 13.38 -16.25
N LEU A 73 -14.31 12.89 -16.79
CA LEU A 73 -15.18 11.93 -16.11
C LEU A 73 -14.46 10.60 -15.83
N ILE A 74 -13.72 10.07 -16.80
CA ILE A 74 -12.95 8.84 -16.61
C ILE A 74 -11.87 9.03 -15.55
N VAL A 75 -11.09 10.10 -15.64
CA VAL A 75 -10.00 10.39 -14.68
C VAL A 75 -10.56 10.59 -13.27
N SER A 76 -11.67 11.31 -13.11
CA SER A 76 -12.32 11.51 -11.81
C SER A 76 -12.80 10.19 -11.18
N ASN A 77 -13.35 9.29 -11.98
CA ASN A 77 -13.74 7.96 -11.50
C ASN A 77 -12.52 7.09 -11.12
N ILE A 78 -11.42 7.18 -11.88
CA ILE A 78 -10.16 6.50 -11.51
C ILE A 78 -9.66 7.07 -10.17
N GLU A 79 -9.62 8.39 -10.01
CA GLU A 79 -9.18 9.02 -8.77
C GLU A 79 -10.07 8.62 -7.58
N LEU A 80 -11.38 8.56 -7.79
CA LEU A 80 -12.33 8.07 -6.78
C LEU A 80 -12.02 6.63 -6.36
N LEU A 81 -11.78 5.74 -7.33
CA LEU A 81 -11.42 4.36 -7.07
C LEU A 81 -10.14 4.25 -6.24
N LEU A 82 -9.11 5.00 -6.61
CA LEU A 82 -7.82 5.01 -5.91
C LEU A 82 -7.95 5.57 -4.49
N ASN A 83 -8.78 6.60 -4.29
CA ASN A 83 -9.06 7.14 -2.95
C ASN A 83 -9.82 6.12 -2.07
N TYR A 84 -10.71 5.31 -2.65
CA TYR A 84 -11.31 4.18 -1.92
C TYR A 84 -10.27 3.12 -1.56
N CYS A 85 -9.30 2.84 -2.44
CA CYS A 85 -8.19 1.93 -2.11
C CYS A 85 -7.43 2.43 -0.86
N LEU A 86 -7.06 3.72 -0.78
CA LEU A 86 -6.42 4.29 0.40
C LEU A 86 -7.25 4.04 1.66
N ARG A 87 -8.54 4.44 1.62
CA ARG A 87 -9.44 4.26 2.76
C ARG A 87 -9.55 2.81 3.22
N PHE A 88 -9.60 1.87 2.28
CA PHE A 88 -9.74 0.46 2.61
C PHE A 88 -8.42 -0.16 3.09
N TYR A 89 -7.27 0.32 2.62
CA TYR A 89 -5.98 -0.03 3.21
C TYR A 89 -5.87 0.49 4.64
N ASP A 90 -6.25 1.73 4.92
CA ASP A 90 -6.27 2.28 6.28
C ASP A 90 -7.13 1.41 7.22
N ARG A 91 -8.34 1.04 6.79
CA ARG A 91 -9.17 0.08 7.52
C ARG A 91 -8.47 -1.26 7.70
N GLN A 92 -7.84 -1.80 6.66
CA GLN A 92 -7.14 -3.10 6.72
C GLN A 92 -5.99 -3.09 7.73
N PHE A 93 -5.22 -2.01 7.79
CA PHE A 93 -4.17 -1.84 8.80
C PHE A 93 -4.74 -1.84 10.22
N ILE A 94 -5.87 -1.16 10.45
CA ILE A 94 -6.52 -1.12 11.76
C ILE A 94 -7.09 -2.49 12.15
N THR A 95 -7.76 -3.18 11.23
CA THR A 95 -8.45 -4.45 11.53
C THR A 95 -7.53 -5.67 11.64
N ARG A 96 -6.25 -5.54 11.30
CA ARG A 96 -5.23 -6.60 11.40
C ARG A 96 -4.29 -6.42 12.60
N GLU A 97 -4.78 -5.83 13.67
CA GLU A 97 -4.00 -5.47 14.87
C GLU A 97 -3.11 -6.63 15.39
N GLU A 98 -3.65 -7.85 15.55
CA GLU A 98 -2.87 -8.99 16.01
C GLU A 98 -1.70 -9.34 15.09
N ILE A 99 -1.91 -9.29 13.77
CA ILE A 99 -0.87 -9.55 12.77
C ILE A 99 0.17 -8.44 12.82
N ASN A 100 -0.27 -7.19 12.84
CA ASN A 100 0.60 -6.02 12.90
C ASN A 100 1.47 -6.04 14.16
N HIS A 101 0.86 -6.34 15.30
CA HIS A 101 1.58 -6.47 16.58
C HIS A 101 2.67 -7.55 16.51
N SER A 102 2.36 -8.72 15.92
CA SER A 102 3.32 -9.79 15.70
C SER A 102 4.51 -9.35 14.82
N VAL A 103 4.22 -8.61 13.74
CA VAL A 103 5.26 -8.08 12.84
C VAL A 103 6.15 -7.06 13.56
N VAL A 104 5.56 -6.13 14.33
CA VAL A 104 6.32 -5.14 15.10
C VAL A 104 7.19 -5.82 16.16
N LYS A 105 6.68 -6.84 16.85
CA LYS A 105 7.47 -7.63 17.80
C LYS A 105 8.65 -8.33 17.12
N LYS A 106 8.42 -8.95 15.96
CA LYS A 106 9.49 -9.55 15.15
C LYS A 106 10.53 -8.51 14.73
N PHE A 107 10.08 -7.34 14.26
CA PHE A 107 10.96 -6.23 13.88
C PHE A 107 11.84 -5.77 15.05
N THR A 108 11.26 -5.56 16.22
CA THR A 108 11.99 -5.12 17.41
C THR A 108 13.06 -6.16 17.81
N SER A 109 12.73 -7.44 17.79
CA SER A 109 13.68 -8.51 18.08
C SER A 109 14.83 -8.57 17.06
N LEU A 110 14.53 -8.42 15.77
CA LEU A 110 15.54 -8.38 14.71
C LEU A 110 16.44 -7.15 14.82
N LEU A 111 15.89 -6.01 15.23
CA LEU A 111 16.64 -4.77 15.44
C LEU A 111 17.62 -4.92 16.62
N ASP A 112 17.17 -5.50 17.72
CA ASP A 112 18.01 -5.77 18.89
C ASP A 112 19.14 -6.75 18.55
N GLU A 113 18.84 -7.81 17.81
CA GLU A 113 19.84 -8.77 17.34
C GLU A 113 20.86 -8.14 16.40
N TYR A 114 20.39 -7.28 15.46
CA TYR A 114 21.26 -6.59 14.53
C TYR A 114 22.25 -5.68 15.26
N ILE A 115 21.76 -4.90 16.21
CA ILE A 115 22.60 -3.99 17.00
C ILE A 115 23.63 -4.78 17.82
N ALA A 116 23.22 -5.89 18.44
CA ALA A 116 24.09 -6.68 19.27
C ALA A 116 25.21 -7.43 18.52
N ARG A 117 24.98 -7.79 17.25
CA ARG A 117 25.86 -8.70 16.51
C ARG A 117 26.46 -8.16 15.23
N LYS A 118 25.79 -7.20 14.59
CA LYS A 118 26.07 -6.81 13.21
C LYS A 118 26.45 -5.35 13.02
N ALA A 119 26.00 -4.46 13.89
CA ALA A 119 26.17 -3.03 13.71
C ALA A 119 27.63 -2.59 13.56
N GLU A 120 28.56 -3.28 14.22
CA GLU A 120 30.01 -2.98 14.13
C GLU A 120 30.61 -3.39 12.78
N HIS A 121 30.04 -4.38 12.08
CA HIS A 121 30.64 -4.97 10.88
C HIS A 121 29.86 -4.68 9.60
N GLU A 122 28.54 -4.59 9.67
CA GLU A 122 27.65 -4.42 8.52
C GLU A 122 27.16 -2.97 8.37
N GLY A 123 27.48 -2.07 9.30
CA GLY A 123 27.06 -0.67 9.27
C GLY A 123 25.63 -0.44 9.79
N LEU A 124 25.07 0.73 9.46
CA LEU A 124 23.73 1.11 9.94
C LEU A 124 22.63 0.35 9.19
N PRO A 125 21.67 -0.27 9.91
CA PRO A 125 20.58 -1.00 9.29
C PRO A 125 19.58 -0.05 8.60
N THR A 126 18.98 -0.52 7.52
CA THR A 126 17.94 0.22 6.79
C THR A 126 16.54 -0.32 7.07
N VAL A 127 15.52 0.50 6.83
CA VAL A 127 14.12 0.03 6.90
C VAL A 127 13.88 -1.10 5.90
N ALA A 128 14.48 -1.01 4.70
CA ALA A 128 14.36 -2.05 3.67
C ALA A 128 14.89 -3.41 4.14
N TYR A 129 15.99 -3.44 4.88
CA TYR A 129 16.53 -4.68 5.46
C TYR A 129 15.52 -5.38 6.37
N PHE A 130 14.86 -4.66 7.26
CA PHE A 130 13.88 -5.24 8.17
C PHE A 130 12.55 -5.59 7.48
N ALA A 131 12.14 -4.80 6.51
CA ALA A 131 10.96 -5.09 5.69
C ALA A 131 11.13 -6.44 4.96
N ASP A 132 12.29 -6.65 4.32
CA ASP A 132 12.64 -7.92 3.66
C ASP A 132 12.61 -9.10 4.63
N LYS A 133 13.24 -8.96 5.81
CA LYS A 133 13.23 -9.98 6.87
C LYS A 133 11.83 -10.30 7.42
N CYS A 134 10.91 -9.34 7.31
CA CYS A 134 9.49 -9.52 7.64
C CYS A 134 8.64 -9.98 6.45
N CYS A 135 9.23 -10.11 5.25
CA CYS A 135 8.55 -10.48 4.01
C CYS A 135 7.51 -9.46 3.54
N TYR A 136 7.82 -8.17 3.71
CA TYR A 136 6.99 -7.05 3.25
C TYR A 136 7.78 -6.10 2.36
N SER A 137 7.06 -5.36 1.50
CA SER A 137 7.64 -4.20 0.82
C SER A 137 8.00 -3.10 1.83
N THR A 138 9.00 -2.30 1.51
CA THR A 138 9.47 -1.24 2.42
C THR A 138 8.35 -0.24 2.76
N LYS A 139 7.48 0.07 1.80
CA LYS A 139 6.37 1.02 1.99
C LYS A 139 5.28 0.43 2.88
N TYR A 140 4.80 -0.79 2.57
CA TYR A 140 3.79 -1.46 3.39
C TYR A 140 4.28 -1.65 4.84
N PHE A 141 5.52 -2.12 5.00
CA PHE A 141 6.13 -2.26 6.32
C PHE A 141 6.22 -0.94 7.08
N GLY A 142 6.57 0.15 6.39
CA GLY A 142 6.62 1.49 6.98
C GLY A 142 5.27 1.95 7.52
N GLU A 143 4.19 1.79 6.73
CA GLU A 143 2.83 2.14 7.15
C GLU A 143 2.32 1.22 8.27
N LEU A 144 2.59 -0.09 8.19
CA LEU A 144 2.24 -1.04 9.24
C LEU A 144 2.86 -0.63 10.59
N VAL A 145 4.17 -0.41 10.63
CA VAL A 145 4.89 -0.03 11.85
C VAL A 145 4.35 1.30 12.38
N LYS A 146 4.12 2.29 11.52
CA LYS A 146 3.61 3.61 11.91
C LYS A 146 2.18 3.53 12.47
N THR A 147 1.29 2.76 11.85
CA THR A 147 -0.08 2.57 12.32
C THR A 147 -0.09 1.87 13.69
N GLU A 148 0.70 0.83 13.87
CA GLU A 148 0.73 0.05 15.10
C GLU A 148 1.41 0.78 16.27
N THR A 149 2.49 1.54 15.98
CA THR A 149 3.33 2.14 17.05
C THR A 149 3.19 3.66 17.18
N GLY A 150 2.54 4.33 16.24
CA GLY A 150 2.52 5.78 16.13
C GLY A 150 3.86 6.39 15.69
N ARG A 151 4.89 5.57 15.37
CA ARG A 151 6.25 6.00 15.06
C ARG A 151 6.73 5.38 13.75
N THR A 152 7.56 6.10 13.00
CA THR A 152 8.17 5.53 11.79
C THR A 152 9.22 4.47 12.15
N ALA A 153 9.33 3.42 11.32
CA ALA A 153 10.37 2.41 11.46
C ALA A 153 11.78 3.02 11.52
N LYS A 154 12.03 4.07 10.71
CA LYS A 154 13.30 4.81 10.72
C LYS A 154 13.59 5.47 12.08
N SER A 155 12.57 6.11 12.69
CA SER A 155 12.72 6.71 14.03
C SER A 155 13.05 5.65 15.07
N MET A 156 12.36 4.50 15.04
CA MET A 156 12.61 3.41 15.98
C MET A 156 14.05 2.85 15.84
N ILE A 157 14.54 2.69 14.61
CA ILE A 157 15.93 2.26 14.35
C ILE A 157 16.92 3.27 14.95
N ASN A 158 16.75 4.56 14.65
CA ASN A 158 17.67 5.60 15.12
C ASN A 158 17.72 5.69 16.65
N ASP A 159 16.56 5.63 17.32
CA ASP A 159 16.52 5.71 18.78
C ASP A 159 17.18 4.50 19.44
N ARG A 160 17.04 3.32 18.83
CA ARG A 160 17.66 2.11 19.35
C ARG A 160 19.17 2.15 19.18
N LEU A 161 19.66 2.63 18.02
CA LEU A 161 21.09 2.84 17.79
C LEU A 161 21.71 3.84 18.78
N LEU A 162 21.03 4.98 19.00
CA LEU A 162 21.46 5.98 19.98
C LEU A 162 21.49 5.45 21.42
N SER A 163 20.54 4.58 21.76
CA SER A 163 20.50 3.95 23.09
C SER A 163 21.62 2.93 23.29
N ALA A 164 22.03 2.24 22.23
CA ALA A 164 23.10 1.25 22.27
C ALA A 164 24.52 1.87 22.27
N ALA A 165 24.64 3.12 21.78
CA ALA A 165 25.90 3.86 21.70
C ALA A 165 26.26 4.61 23.03
N ARG A 166 25.40 4.56 24.05
CA ARG A 166 25.57 5.14 25.37
C ARG A 166 26.08 4.09 26.38
#